data_64176e6120b788a05e23788780899973
#
_entry.id   64176e6120b788a05e23788780899973
#
_cell.length_a   1.000
_cell.length_b   1.000
_cell.length_c   1.000
_cell.angle_alpha   90.00
_cell.angle_beta   90.00
_cell.angle_gamma   90.00
#
_symmetry.space_group_name_H-M   'P 1'
#
loop_
_entity.id
_entity.type
_entity.pdbx_description
1 polymer ?
#
loop_
_entity_poly.entity_id
_entity_poly.type
_entity_poly.pdbx_seq_one_letter_code
_entity_poly.pdbx_strand_id
1 'polypeptide(L)'
;MNKRLTLKAVASCAIAALALGAAGLASAQTKLKWAHVYETSEPFHKYSVWAAEEIKKRTNGRYDIQVFPASSLGKEADINQGLTLGTVDMVLTGASFAGRSYPPLAVSYFPFIFRDA
;
A
#
# COMPACT_ATOMS: atom_id res chain seq x y z
N MET A 1 -32.32 21.18 -46.33
CA MET A 1 -31.39 20.46 -45.48
C MET A 1 -31.34 21.17 -44.12
N ASN A 2 -31.92 20.53 -43.06
CA ASN A 2 -32.28 21.21 -41.80
C ASN A 2 -31.08 21.53 -40.92
N LYS A 3 -30.59 22.77 -40.95
CA LYS A 3 -29.49 23.30 -40.11
C LYS A 3 -29.71 23.02 -38.58
N ARG A 4 -30.94 22.88 -38.14
CA ARG A 4 -31.29 22.57 -36.73
C ARG A 4 -31.01 21.12 -36.33
N LEU A 5 -31.06 20.17 -37.27
CA LEU A 5 -30.75 18.76 -37.02
C LEU A 5 -29.22 18.53 -36.89
N THR A 6 -28.45 19.19 -37.75
CA THR A 6 -27.00 19.10 -37.72
C THR A 6 -26.39 19.72 -36.44
N LEU A 7 -26.99 20.84 -35.97
CA LEU A 7 -26.53 21.49 -34.74
C LEU A 7 -26.76 20.61 -33.48
N LYS A 8 -27.90 19.92 -33.43
CA LYS A 8 -28.24 18.99 -32.33
C LYS A 8 -27.33 17.77 -32.34
N ALA A 9 -26.99 17.22 -33.50
CA ALA A 9 -26.11 16.08 -33.64
C ALA A 9 -24.66 16.42 -33.20
N VAL A 10 -24.16 17.59 -33.57
CA VAL A 10 -22.81 18.05 -33.16
C VAL A 10 -22.75 18.29 -31.66
N ALA A 11 -23.76 18.89 -31.06
CA ALA A 11 -23.80 19.11 -29.60
C ALA A 11 -23.85 17.78 -28.81
N SER A 12 -24.61 16.78 -29.29
CA SER A 12 -24.67 15.46 -28.66
C SER A 12 -23.32 14.72 -28.73
N CYS A 13 -22.61 14.80 -29.84
CA CYS A 13 -21.27 14.19 -29.97
C CYS A 13 -20.22 14.87 -29.06
N ALA A 14 -20.31 16.20 -28.90
CA ALA A 14 -19.37 16.93 -28.00
C ALA A 14 -19.59 16.55 -26.53
N ILE A 15 -20.83 16.39 -26.09
CA ILE A 15 -21.14 15.96 -24.70
C ILE A 15 -20.69 14.52 -24.45
N ALA A 16 -20.90 13.62 -25.43
CA ALA A 16 -20.43 12.23 -25.32
C ALA A 16 -18.90 12.13 -25.26
N ALA A 17 -18.17 12.94 -26.02
CA ALA A 17 -16.70 12.99 -25.99
C ALA A 17 -16.14 13.50 -24.66
N LEU A 18 -16.80 14.50 -24.05
CA LEU A 18 -16.44 15.00 -22.72
C LEU A 18 -16.71 13.95 -21.61
N ALA A 19 -17.80 13.17 -21.71
CA ALA A 19 -18.12 12.12 -20.76
C ALA A 19 -17.12 10.94 -20.81
N LEU A 20 -16.63 10.56 -22.00
CA LEU A 20 -15.59 9.53 -22.15
C LEU A 20 -14.21 10.00 -21.64
N GLY A 21 -13.90 11.29 -21.77
CA GLY A 21 -12.64 11.86 -21.24
C GLY A 21 -12.58 11.88 -19.72
N ALA A 22 -13.70 12.01 -19.02
CA ALA A 22 -13.77 12.00 -17.56
C ALA A 22 -13.65 10.58 -16.96
N ALA A 23 -13.98 9.54 -17.69
CA ALA A 23 -13.87 8.15 -17.23
C ALA A 23 -12.41 7.63 -17.12
N GLY A 24 -11.46 8.32 -17.74
CA GLY A 24 -10.04 7.91 -17.76
C GLY A 24 -9.23 8.25 -16.51
N LEU A 25 -9.78 8.98 -15.54
CA LEU A 25 -9.05 9.44 -14.35
C LEU A 25 -9.40 8.66 -13.06
N ALA A 26 -10.19 7.59 -13.15
CA ALA A 26 -10.34 6.66 -12.04
C ALA A 26 -9.03 5.86 -11.90
N SER A 27 -8.03 6.46 -11.23
CA SER A 27 -6.82 5.72 -10.83
C SER A 27 -7.26 4.53 -9.99
N ALA A 28 -7.07 3.31 -10.51
CA ALA A 28 -7.43 2.10 -9.78
C ALA A 28 -6.68 2.11 -8.43
N GLN A 29 -7.44 2.04 -7.34
CA GLN A 29 -6.89 1.99 -5.99
C GLN A 29 -6.05 0.72 -5.83
N THR A 30 -4.79 0.86 -5.46
CA THR A 30 -3.90 -0.25 -5.15
C THR A 30 -4.06 -0.62 -3.68
N LYS A 31 -4.54 -1.84 -3.42
CA LYS A 31 -4.65 -2.38 -2.06
C LYS A 31 -3.36 -3.10 -1.70
N LEU A 32 -2.78 -2.77 -0.54
CA LEU A 32 -1.57 -3.38 -0.02
C LEU A 32 -1.84 -3.98 1.36
N LYS A 33 -1.21 -5.11 1.65
CA LYS A 33 -1.28 -5.80 2.94
C LYS A 33 -0.02 -5.51 3.74
N TRP A 34 -0.19 -4.94 4.92
CA TRP A 34 0.89 -4.67 5.87
C TRP A 34 0.75 -5.57 7.09
N ALA A 35 1.61 -6.57 7.22
CA ALA A 35 1.57 -7.53 8.32
C ALA A 35 2.60 -7.21 9.41
N HIS A 36 2.23 -7.52 10.65
CA HIS A 36 3.14 -7.51 11.81
C HIS A 36 2.64 -8.43 12.93
N VAL A 37 3.53 -8.75 13.87
CA VAL A 37 3.24 -9.68 14.98
C VAL A 37 2.75 -8.99 16.25
N TYR A 38 2.84 -7.67 16.32
CA TYR A 38 2.53 -6.86 17.49
C TYR A 38 1.03 -6.80 17.78
N GLU A 39 0.67 -6.76 19.07
CA GLU A 39 -0.72 -6.64 19.51
C GLU A 39 -1.31 -5.25 19.18
N THR A 40 -2.63 -5.18 19.10
CA THR A 40 -3.35 -3.93 18.74
C THR A 40 -3.20 -2.83 19.80
N SER A 41 -2.90 -3.19 21.03
CA SER A 41 -2.62 -2.25 22.14
C SER A 41 -1.26 -1.58 22.02
N GLU A 42 -0.32 -2.20 21.31
CA GLU A 42 1.07 -1.74 21.22
C GLU A 42 1.25 -0.53 20.31
N PRO A 43 2.25 0.33 20.62
CA PRO A 43 2.57 1.49 19.79
C PRO A 43 2.86 1.14 18.33
N PHE A 44 3.53 0.03 18.07
CA PHE A 44 3.88 -0.43 16.72
C PHE A 44 2.64 -0.59 15.83
N HIS A 45 1.55 -1.18 16.35
CA HIS A 45 0.30 -1.28 15.62
C HIS A 45 -0.32 0.10 15.38
N LYS A 46 -0.42 0.91 16.44
CA LYS A 46 -1.04 2.25 16.35
C LYS A 46 -0.35 3.14 15.32
N TYR A 47 0.98 3.13 15.29
CA TYR A 47 1.75 3.88 14.29
C TYR A 47 1.64 3.29 12.88
N SER A 48 1.51 1.97 12.74
CA SER A 48 1.28 1.35 11.43
C SER A 48 -0.08 1.77 10.85
N VAL A 49 -1.13 1.79 11.66
CA VAL A 49 -2.46 2.26 11.25
C VAL A 49 -2.42 3.73 10.88
N TRP A 50 -1.83 4.58 11.74
CA TRP A 50 -1.67 6.00 11.44
C TRP A 50 -0.90 6.23 10.13
N ALA A 51 0.20 5.51 9.92
CA ALA A 51 0.98 5.64 8.69
C ALA A 51 0.20 5.19 7.44
N ALA A 52 -0.59 4.11 7.55
CA ALA A 52 -1.45 3.64 6.46
C ALA A 52 -2.50 4.70 6.07
N GLU A 53 -3.13 5.34 7.05
CA GLU A 53 -4.09 6.44 6.84
C GLU A 53 -3.43 7.67 6.21
N GLU A 54 -2.24 8.08 6.68
CA GLU A 54 -1.49 9.19 6.12
C GLU A 54 -1.04 8.94 4.68
N ILE A 55 -0.63 7.72 4.34
CA ILE A 55 -0.30 7.33 2.97
C ILE A 55 -1.54 7.42 2.09
N LYS A 56 -2.68 6.88 2.53
CA LYS A 56 -3.94 6.96 1.80
C LYS A 56 -4.33 8.42 1.53
N LYS A 57 -4.24 9.28 2.53
CA LYS A 57 -4.55 10.71 2.44
C LYS A 57 -3.60 11.43 1.48
N ARG A 58 -2.28 11.25 1.64
CA ARG A 58 -1.26 11.92 0.80
C ARG A 58 -1.25 11.47 -0.65
N THR A 59 -1.76 10.26 -0.91
CA THR A 59 -1.87 9.71 -2.26
C THR A 59 -3.24 9.89 -2.89
N ASN A 60 -4.14 10.68 -2.26
CA ASN A 60 -5.53 10.88 -2.69
C ASN A 60 -6.26 9.55 -2.90
N GLY A 61 -6.06 8.57 -2.00
CA GLY A 61 -6.68 7.25 -2.05
C GLY A 61 -6.07 6.28 -3.06
N ARG A 62 -4.99 6.64 -3.74
CA ARG A 62 -4.30 5.76 -4.71
C ARG A 62 -3.79 4.48 -4.07
N TYR A 63 -3.28 4.56 -2.83
CA TYR A 63 -2.88 3.40 -2.04
C TYR A 63 -3.80 3.23 -0.84
N ASP A 64 -4.29 2.01 -0.64
CA ASP A 64 -5.11 1.60 0.50
C ASP A 64 -4.40 0.46 1.22
N ILE A 65 -3.77 0.77 2.34
CA ILE A 65 -2.95 -0.18 3.09
C ILE A 65 -3.79 -0.78 4.20
N GLN A 66 -3.99 -2.10 4.14
CA GLN A 66 -4.67 -2.87 5.18
C GLN A 66 -3.64 -3.42 6.16
N VAL A 67 -3.73 -3.02 7.43
CA VAL A 67 -2.83 -3.47 8.50
C VAL A 67 -3.36 -4.75 9.12
N PHE A 68 -2.54 -5.79 9.18
CA PHE A 68 -2.82 -7.11 9.74
C PHE A 68 -1.97 -7.33 10.99
N PRO A 69 -2.52 -7.09 12.21
CA PRO A 69 -1.79 -7.20 13.47
C PRO A 69 -1.78 -8.60 14.04
N ALA A 70 -1.10 -8.75 15.19
CA ALA A 70 -1.17 -9.90 16.09
C ALA A 70 -0.95 -11.25 15.39
N SER A 71 0.00 -11.32 14.48
CA SER A 71 0.31 -12.54 13.71
C SER A 71 -0.88 -13.09 12.91
N SER A 72 -1.86 -12.25 12.54
CA SER A 72 -3.07 -12.68 11.81
C SER A 72 -2.80 -13.29 10.43
N LEU A 73 -1.65 -12.97 9.82
CA LEU A 73 -1.19 -13.57 8.55
C LEU A 73 -0.02 -14.56 8.74
N GLY A 74 0.26 -14.96 9.98
CA GLY A 74 1.34 -15.90 10.32
C GLY A 74 2.36 -15.30 11.27
N LYS A 75 3.27 -16.15 11.75
CA LYS A 75 4.39 -15.76 12.60
C LYS A 75 5.39 -14.88 11.82
N GLU A 76 6.32 -14.25 12.53
CA GLU A 76 7.28 -13.33 11.92
C GLU A 76 8.10 -13.95 10.77
N ALA A 77 8.47 -15.22 10.88
CA ALA A 77 9.14 -15.94 9.79
C ALA A 77 8.22 -16.12 8.57
N ASP A 78 6.95 -16.44 8.79
CA ASP A 78 5.97 -16.70 7.73
C ASP A 78 5.65 -15.42 6.95
N ILE A 79 5.42 -14.30 7.65
CA ILE A 79 5.13 -13.01 7.00
C ILE A 79 6.34 -12.46 6.24
N ASN A 80 7.57 -12.68 6.72
CA ASN A 80 8.80 -12.34 5.98
C ASN A 80 8.94 -13.20 4.70
N GLN A 81 8.63 -14.49 4.76
CA GLN A 81 8.58 -15.33 3.58
C GLN A 81 7.45 -14.89 2.63
N GLY A 82 6.32 -14.47 3.18
CA GLY A 82 5.19 -13.93 2.43
C GLY A 82 5.54 -12.73 1.55
N LEU A 83 6.49 -11.91 2.00
CA LEU A 83 7.04 -10.80 1.20
C LEU A 83 7.73 -11.31 -0.07
N THR A 84 8.53 -12.38 0.05
CA THR A 84 9.22 -12.99 -1.10
C THR A 84 8.23 -13.66 -2.07
N LEU A 85 7.15 -14.24 -1.53
CA LEU A 85 6.11 -14.92 -2.30
C LEU A 85 5.04 -13.96 -2.86
N GLY A 86 5.04 -12.69 -2.46
CA GLY A 86 4.04 -11.71 -2.89
C GLY A 86 2.66 -11.89 -2.23
N THR A 87 2.54 -12.65 -1.14
CA THR A 87 1.29 -12.80 -0.39
C THR A 87 1.08 -11.68 0.63
N VAL A 88 2.15 -10.98 0.99
CA VAL A 88 2.21 -9.79 1.84
C VAL A 88 3.03 -8.74 1.10
N ASP A 89 2.62 -7.47 1.16
CA ASP A 89 3.30 -6.38 0.44
C ASP A 89 4.25 -5.59 1.35
N MET A 90 3.94 -5.51 2.65
CA MET A 90 4.71 -4.77 3.65
C MET A 90 4.77 -5.56 4.96
N VAL A 91 5.91 -5.51 5.63
CA VAL A 91 6.11 -6.16 6.93
C VAL A 91 6.80 -5.19 7.89
N LEU A 92 6.30 -5.11 9.11
CA LEU A 92 7.04 -4.53 10.22
C LEU A 92 7.69 -5.68 10.99
N THR A 93 9.02 -5.78 10.89
CA THR A 93 9.80 -6.92 11.40
C THR A 93 11.15 -6.47 11.93
N GLY A 94 11.75 -7.29 12.78
CA GLY A 94 13.14 -7.09 13.21
C GLY A 94 14.14 -7.41 12.10
N ALA A 95 15.24 -6.66 12.03
CA ALA A 95 16.27 -6.86 11.01
C ALA A 95 16.89 -8.26 11.03
N SER A 96 16.90 -8.96 12.19
CA SER A 96 17.35 -10.35 12.28
C SER A 96 16.46 -11.33 11.49
N PHE A 97 15.14 -11.07 11.44
CA PHE A 97 14.22 -11.89 10.66
C PHE A 97 14.30 -11.55 9.17
N ALA A 98 14.34 -10.25 8.83
CA ALA A 98 14.54 -9.80 7.47
C ALA A 98 15.90 -10.28 6.90
N GLY A 99 16.92 -10.38 7.74
CA GLY A 99 18.24 -10.88 7.40
C GLY A 99 18.29 -12.35 6.96
N ARG A 100 17.24 -13.14 7.21
CA ARG A 100 17.13 -14.50 6.67
C ARG A 100 16.94 -14.51 5.15
N SER A 101 16.23 -13.52 4.62
CA SER A 101 16.03 -13.36 3.18
C SER A 101 17.06 -12.42 2.54
N TYR A 102 17.59 -11.46 3.31
CA TYR A 102 18.61 -10.52 2.86
C TYR A 102 19.69 -10.35 3.97
N PRO A 103 20.73 -11.19 3.98
CA PRO A 103 21.74 -11.25 5.06
C PRO A 103 22.36 -9.92 5.48
N PRO A 104 22.60 -8.93 4.60
CA PRO A 104 23.14 -7.64 5.01
C PRO A 104 22.33 -6.91 6.08
N LEU A 105 21.02 -7.13 6.18
CA LEU A 105 20.19 -6.52 7.22
C LEU A 105 20.47 -7.05 8.61
N ALA A 106 20.93 -8.30 8.73
CA ALA A 106 21.24 -8.93 10.02
C ALA A 106 22.44 -8.30 10.73
N VAL A 107 23.27 -7.56 10.01
CA VAL A 107 24.50 -6.94 10.59
C VAL A 107 24.19 -6.02 11.75
N SER A 108 23.05 -5.32 11.74
CA SER A 108 22.63 -4.42 12.80
C SER A 108 22.36 -5.11 14.15
N TYR A 109 22.24 -6.43 14.17
CA TYR A 109 22.03 -7.24 15.38
C TYR A 109 23.31 -7.84 15.95
N PHE A 110 24.48 -7.64 15.29
CA PHE A 110 25.74 -8.14 15.85
C PHE A 110 26.14 -7.32 17.09
N PRO A 111 26.59 -7.99 18.16
CA PRO A 111 27.11 -7.30 19.34
C PRO A 111 28.22 -6.32 18.97
N PHE A 112 28.26 -5.18 19.65
CA PHE A 112 29.33 -4.18 19.52
C PHE A 112 29.51 -3.55 18.12
N ILE A 113 28.52 -3.66 17.22
CA ILE A 113 28.63 -3.05 15.91
C ILE A 113 28.48 -1.52 15.98
N PHE A 114 27.75 -1.01 16.96
CA PHE A 114 27.62 0.40 17.28
C PHE A 114 28.47 0.71 18.52
N ARG A 115 29.27 1.77 18.45
CA ARG A 115 30.20 2.14 19.56
C ARG A 115 29.50 2.95 20.63
N ASP A 116 28.48 3.74 20.26
CA ASP A 116 27.72 4.60 21.17
C ASP A 116 26.24 4.46 20.89
N ALA A 117 25.42 4.54 21.96
CA ALA A 117 23.97 4.53 21.91
C ALA A 117 23.43 5.95 22.17
#